data_467e2de56609dde3a78abe513c9e20cb
#
_entry.id   467e2de56609dde3a78abe513c9e20cb
#
_cell.length_a   1.000
_cell.length_b   1.000
_cell.length_c   1.000
_cell.angle_alpha   90.00
_cell.angle_beta   90.00
_cell.angle_gamma   90.00
#
_symmetry.space_group_name_H-M   'P 1'
#
loop_
_entity.id
_entity.type
_entity.pdbx_description
1 polymer ?
#
loop_
_entity_poly.entity_id
_entity_poly.type
_entity_poly.pdbx_seq_one_letter_code
_entity_poly.pdbx_strand_id
1 'polypeptide(L)'
;MLALVIEGLVMLGELSKAAELYPHAREFIGTGAVVLWPVFRFTQTTAGIAASAAHQWEAAEEHFQIAMHQAEALPDRLEQAEIRRFHVMMLLDRAAPGDRDKAQMLLREALVTYTQIGMPRHIEMVQSLLK
;
A
#
# COMPACT_ATOMS: atom_id res chain seq x y z
N MET A 1 9.92 11.94 -3.89
CA MET A 1 8.90 12.54 -4.78
C MET A 1 7.96 11.50 -5.38
N LEU A 2 8.48 10.41 -5.98
CA LEU A 2 7.65 9.40 -6.67
C LEU A 2 6.54 8.83 -5.79
N ALA A 3 6.83 8.42 -4.56
CA ALA A 3 5.84 7.88 -3.64
C ALA A 3 4.70 8.87 -3.37
N LEU A 4 5.02 10.14 -3.09
CA LEU A 4 4.02 11.18 -2.86
C LEU A 4 3.12 11.40 -4.07
N VAL A 5 3.71 11.41 -5.27
CA VAL A 5 2.96 11.62 -6.50
C VAL A 5 2.01 10.45 -6.76
N ILE A 6 2.47 9.22 -6.64
CA ILE A 6 1.63 8.03 -6.85
C ILE A 6 0.50 7.98 -5.81
N GLU A 7 0.81 8.12 -4.54
CA GLU A 7 -0.21 8.11 -3.48
C GLU A 7 -1.21 9.26 -3.66
N GLY A 8 -0.73 10.46 -3.97
CA GLY A 8 -1.58 11.62 -4.22
C GLY A 8 -2.53 11.40 -5.40
N LEU A 9 -2.04 10.86 -6.50
CA LEU A 9 -2.87 10.54 -7.66
C LEU A 9 -3.95 9.50 -7.34
N VAL A 10 -3.61 8.46 -6.60
CA VAL A 10 -4.57 7.44 -6.16
C VAL A 10 -5.63 8.04 -5.25
N MET A 11 -5.24 8.89 -4.29
CA MET A 11 -6.16 9.58 -3.39
C MET A 11 -7.13 10.53 -4.12
N LEU A 12 -6.69 11.11 -5.24
CA LEU A 12 -7.52 11.97 -6.10
C LEU A 12 -8.34 11.19 -7.12
N GLY A 13 -8.22 9.87 -7.17
CA GLY A 13 -8.92 9.04 -8.15
C GLY A 13 -8.31 9.08 -9.55
N GLU A 14 -7.12 9.66 -9.72
CA GLU A 14 -6.39 9.77 -11.00
C GLU A 14 -5.60 8.48 -11.29
N LEU A 15 -6.32 7.34 -11.33
CA LEU A 15 -5.72 6.01 -11.40
C LEU A 15 -4.89 5.78 -12.66
N SER A 16 -5.33 6.32 -13.81
CA SER A 16 -4.58 6.19 -15.07
C SER A 16 -3.20 6.83 -14.98
N LYS A 17 -3.12 8.02 -14.38
CA LYS A 17 -1.85 8.72 -14.20
C LYS A 17 -0.95 8.01 -13.18
N ALA A 18 -1.53 7.48 -12.11
CA ALA A 18 -0.78 6.67 -11.15
C ALA A 18 -0.23 5.40 -11.82
N ALA A 19 -1.02 4.74 -12.66
CA ALA A 19 -0.61 3.55 -13.41
C ALA A 19 0.58 3.83 -14.35
N GLU A 20 0.60 4.99 -15.00
CA GLU A 20 1.71 5.40 -15.89
C GLU A 20 3.05 5.50 -15.15
N LEU A 21 3.04 5.68 -13.85
CA LEU A 21 4.25 5.78 -13.04
C LEU A 21 4.77 4.42 -12.54
N TYR A 22 4.06 3.33 -12.79
CA TYR A 22 4.50 2.00 -12.35
C TYR A 22 5.87 1.59 -12.91
N PRO A 23 6.21 1.82 -14.19
CA PRO A 23 7.56 1.52 -14.69
C PRO A 23 8.67 2.26 -13.94
N HIS A 24 8.43 3.49 -13.52
CA HIS A 24 9.40 4.27 -12.72
C HIS A 24 9.59 3.66 -11.32
N ALA A 25 8.52 3.19 -10.68
CA ALA A 25 8.63 2.48 -9.40
C ALA A 25 9.47 1.19 -9.55
N ARG A 26 9.30 0.47 -10.65
CA ARG A 26 10.11 -0.73 -10.96
C ARG A 26 11.59 -0.38 -11.16
N GLU A 27 11.90 0.75 -11.79
CA GLU A 27 13.29 1.22 -11.94
C GLU A 27 13.94 1.45 -10.58
N PHE A 28 13.23 2.06 -9.64
CA PHE A 28 13.74 2.25 -8.28
C PHE A 28 14.01 0.93 -7.56
N ILE A 29 13.15 -0.08 -7.74
CA ILE A 29 13.40 -1.43 -7.21
C ILE A 29 14.72 -1.97 -7.78
N GLY A 30 14.96 -1.80 -9.08
CA GLY A 30 16.18 -2.24 -9.74
C GLY A 30 17.45 -1.58 -9.22
N THR A 31 17.38 -0.40 -8.60
CA THR A 31 18.52 0.27 -7.97
C THR A 31 18.87 -0.31 -6.59
N GLY A 32 18.07 -1.20 -6.04
CA GLY A 32 18.22 -1.72 -4.68
C GLY A 32 17.68 -0.79 -3.58
N ALA A 33 17.07 0.32 -3.93
CA ALA A 33 16.48 1.23 -2.96
C ALA A 33 15.26 0.60 -2.30
N VAL A 34 15.32 0.43 -0.98
CA VAL A 34 14.21 -0.13 -0.18
C VAL A 34 13.23 0.96 0.23
N VAL A 35 13.72 2.15 0.54
CA VAL A 35 12.91 3.27 1.05
C VAL A 35 13.06 4.48 0.13
N LEU A 36 11.93 5.14 -0.14
CA LEU A 36 11.85 6.36 -0.95
C LEU A 36 11.73 7.60 -0.06
N TRP A 37 12.66 8.54 -0.25
CA TRP A 37 12.61 9.88 0.33
C TRP A 37 11.56 10.75 -0.39
N PRO A 38 10.89 11.70 0.24
CA PRO A 38 11.03 12.16 1.64
C PRO A 38 10.05 11.50 2.63
N VAL A 39 9.16 10.67 2.20
CA VAL A 39 8.09 10.10 3.04
C VAL A 39 8.45 8.78 3.69
N PHE A 40 9.66 8.30 3.44
CA PHE A 40 10.15 6.99 3.93
C PHE A 40 9.24 5.80 3.56
N ARG A 41 8.48 5.95 2.47
CA ARG A 41 7.67 4.86 1.93
C ARG A 41 8.57 3.80 1.28
N PHE A 42 8.30 2.53 1.52
CA PHE A 42 9.02 1.46 0.88
C PHE A 42 8.80 1.47 -0.63
N THR A 43 9.86 1.23 -1.38
CA THR A 43 9.81 1.18 -2.85
C THR A 43 8.83 0.12 -3.34
N GLN A 44 8.84 -1.06 -2.71
CA GLN A 44 7.91 -2.15 -3.01
C GLN A 44 6.45 -1.76 -2.74
N THR A 45 6.17 -1.05 -1.64
CA THR A 45 4.82 -0.54 -1.35
C THR A 45 4.36 0.42 -2.44
N THR A 46 5.22 1.36 -2.85
CA THR A 46 4.94 2.30 -3.93
C THR A 46 4.65 1.58 -5.25
N ALA A 47 5.44 0.58 -5.60
CA ALA A 47 5.22 -0.25 -6.77
C ALA A 47 3.89 -1.03 -6.70
N GLY A 48 3.55 -1.55 -5.53
CA GLY A 48 2.27 -2.23 -5.30
C GLY A 48 1.07 -1.31 -5.53
N ILE A 49 1.14 -0.07 -5.03
CA ILE A 49 0.10 0.95 -5.22
C ILE A 49 -0.05 1.28 -6.72
N ALA A 50 1.04 1.51 -7.43
CA ALA A 50 1.02 1.83 -8.85
C ALA A 50 0.54 0.64 -9.71
N ALA A 51 0.98 -0.58 -9.40
CA ALA A 51 0.52 -1.79 -10.07
C ALA A 51 -0.99 -2.03 -9.85
N SER A 52 -1.47 -1.77 -8.65
CA SER A 52 -2.90 -1.82 -8.32
C SER A 52 -3.71 -0.82 -9.18
N ALA A 53 -3.23 0.42 -9.30
CA ALA A 53 -3.85 1.43 -10.16
C ALA A 53 -3.85 1.02 -11.64
N ALA A 54 -2.86 0.24 -12.08
CA ALA A 54 -2.76 -0.32 -13.43
C ALA A 54 -3.57 -1.62 -13.60
N HIS A 55 -4.29 -2.06 -12.58
CA HIS A 55 -5.03 -3.32 -12.54
C HIS A 55 -4.15 -4.56 -12.78
N GLN A 56 -2.86 -4.45 -12.48
CA GLN A 56 -1.91 -5.56 -12.52
C GLN A 56 -1.91 -6.27 -11.16
N TRP A 57 -2.97 -7.03 -10.90
CA TRP A 57 -3.29 -7.56 -9.58
C TRP A 57 -2.23 -8.51 -9.02
N GLU A 58 -1.71 -9.41 -9.86
CA GLU A 58 -0.67 -10.36 -9.45
C GLU A 58 0.63 -9.64 -9.07
N ALA A 59 1.04 -8.67 -9.89
CA ALA A 59 2.22 -7.86 -9.60
C ALA A 59 2.03 -7.02 -8.33
N ALA A 60 0.84 -6.44 -8.13
CA ALA A 60 0.52 -5.69 -6.93
C ALA A 60 0.60 -6.56 -5.67
N GLU A 61 0.02 -7.76 -5.71
CA GLU A 61 0.05 -8.73 -4.62
C GLU A 61 1.50 -9.09 -4.26
N GLU A 62 2.33 -9.38 -5.26
CA GLU A 62 3.75 -9.71 -5.08
C GLU A 62 4.52 -8.54 -4.44
N HIS A 63 4.34 -7.32 -4.92
CA HIS A 63 4.98 -6.15 -4.35
C HIS A 63 4.59 -5.93 -2.89
N PHE A 64 3.31 -6.06 -2.55
CA PHE A 64 2.86 -5.94 -1.16
C PHE A 64 3.40 -7.04 -0.26
N GLN A 65 3.53 -8.27 -0.74
CA GLN A 65 4.13 -9.37 0.01
C GLN A 65 5.61 -9.12 0.28
N ILE A 66 6.37 -8.68 -0.71
CA ILE A 66 7.79 -8.33 -0.55
C ILE A 66 7.95 -7.15 0.42
N ALA A 67 7.13 -6.11 0.27
CA ALA A 67 7.14 -4.96 1.16
C ALA A 67 6.88 -5.36 2.61
N MET A 68 5.90 -6.23 2.86
CA MET A 68 5.58 -6.71 4.19
C MET A 68 6.75 -7.47 4.81
N HIS A 69 7.38 -8.36 4.03
CA HIS A 69 8.55 -9.09 4.48
C HIS A 69 9.70 -8.15 4.87
N GLN A 70 9.95 -7.12 4.07
CA GLN A 70 10.95 -6.08 4.38
C GLN A 70 10.58 -5.27 5.63
N ALA A 71 9.32 -4.89 5.78
CA ALA A 71 8.82 -4.13 6.93
C ALA A 71 8.87 -4.93 8.23
N GLU A 72 8.67 -6.24 8.17
CA GLU A 72 8.84 -7.13 9.33
C GLU A 72 10.31 -7.27 9.72
N ALA A 73 11.20 -7.38 8.74
CA ALA A 73 12.65 -7.51 8.98
C ALA A 73 13.28 -6.24 9.56
N LEU A 74 12.78 -5.04 9.21
CA LEU A 74 13.34 -3.75 9.65
C LEU A 74 12.91 -3.25 11.03
N PRO A 75 12.14 -3.83 11.80
CA PRO A 75 10.71 -3.96 12.03
C PRO A 75 9.98 -2.60 12.01
N ASP A 76 9.59 -2.18 10.85
CA ASP A 76 8.86 -0.92 10.60
C ASP A 76 7.35 -1.14 10.78
N ARG A 77 6.86 -0.91 12.00
CA ARG A 77 5.45 -1.14 12.35
C ARG A 77 4.48 -0.21 11.60
N LEU A 78 4.87 1.04 11.39
CA LEU A 78 4.04 1.99 10.65
C LEU A 78 3.88 1.54 9.20
N GLU A 79 4.98 1.19 8.54
CA GLU A 79 4.92 0.71 7.17
C GLU A 79 4.12 -0.59 7.04
N GLN A 80 4.21 -1.50 8.01
CA GLN A 80 3.36 -2.70 8.05
C GLN A 80 1.86 -2.34 8.01
N ALA A 81 1.43 -1.36 8.80
CA ALA A 81 0.04 -0.91 8.81
C ALA A 81 -0.34 -0.24 7.48
N GLU A 82 0.52 0.58 6.92
CA GLU A 82 0.32 1.25 5.64
C GLU A 82 0.24 0.24 4.49
N ILE A 83 1.12 -0.76 4.45
CA ILE A 83 1.06 -1.84 3.46
C ILE A 83 -0.30 -2.56 3.52
N ARG A 84 -0.77 -2.90 4.72
CA ARG A 84 -2.09 -3.53 4.90
C ARG A 84 -3.21 -2.66 4.34
N ARG A 85 -3.17 -1.37 4.63
CA ARG A 85 -4.18 -0.42 4.15
C ARG A 85 -4.22 -0.34 2.63
N PHE A 86 -3.07 -0.18 1.98
CA PHE A 86 -2.99 -0.14 0.51
C PHE A 86 -3.33 -1.49 -0.13
N HIS A 87 -2.92 -2.59 0.48
CA HIS A 87 -3.30 -3.94 0.04
C HIS A 87 -4.82 -4.13 0.09
N VAL A 88 -5.47 -3.65 1.15
CA VAL A 88 -6.93 -3.66 1.26
C VAL A 88 -7.59 -2.89 0.11
N MET A 89 -7.09 -1.72 -0.21
CA MET A 89 -7.62 -0.93 -1.33
C MET A 89 -7.56 -1.73 -2.64
N MET A 90 -6.46 -2.42 -2.90
CA MET A 90 -6.30 -3.31 -4.06
C MET A 90 -7.30 -4.47 -4.03
N LEU A 91 -7.46 -5.13 -2.88
CA LEU A 91 -8.40 -6.26 -2.73
C LEU A 91 -9.85 -5.82 -2.98
N LEU A 92 -10.26 -4.68 -2.45
CA LEU A 92 -11.61 -4.14 -2.64
C LEU A 92 -11.86 -3.72 -4.09
N ASP A 93 -10.83 -3.22 -4.76
CA ASP A 93 -10.90 -2.81 -6.17
C ASP A 93 -10.94 -4.03 -7.10
N ARG A 94 -10.14 -5.05 -6.86
CA ARG A 94 -10.15 -6.32 -7.59
C ARG A 94 -11.46 -7.09 -7.39
N ALA A 95 -11.98 -7.09 -6.18
CA ALA A 95 -13.25 -7.72 -5.79
C ALA A 95 -13.36 -9.21 -6.20
N ALA A 96 -12.27 -9.97 -6.13
CA ALA A 96 -12.28 -11.40 -6.36
C ALA A 96 -12.89 -12.18 -5.18
N PRO A 97 -13.32 -13.43 -5.38
CA PRO A 97 -13.82 -14.26 -4.28
C PRO A 97 -12.82 -14.36 -3.12
N GLY A 98 -13.27 -14.10 -1.90
CA GLY A 98 -12.45 -14.10 -0.69
C GLY A 98 -11.70 -12.81 -0.40
N ASP A 99 -11.62 -11.87 -1.34
CA ASP A 99 -10.91 -10.59 -1.14
C ASP A 99 -11.51 -9.75 -0.02
N ARG A 100 -12.84 -9.76 0.10
CA ARG A 100 -13.53 -9.01 1.15
C ARG A 100 -13.17 -9.51 2.55
N ASP A 101 -13.11 -10.81 2.74
CA ASP A 101 -12.76 -11.41 4.04
C ASP A 101 -11.31 -11.15 4.38
N LYS A 102 -10.40 -11.28 3.41
CA LYS A 102 -8.99 -10.95 3.56
C LYS A 102 -8.82 -9.45 3.89
N ALA A 103 -9.54 -8.57 3.21
CA ALA A 103 -9.51 -7.14 3.46
C ALA A 103 -9.95 -6.81 4.89
N GLN A 104 -11.04 -7.41 5.37
CA GLN A 104 -11.52 -7.24 6.74
C GLN A 104 -10.48 -7.65 7.78
N MET A 105 -9.80 -8.76 7.56
CA MET A 105 -8.72 -9.22 8.45
C MET A 105 -7.56 -8.21 8.49
N LEU A 106 -7.06 -7.78 7.33
CA LEU A 106 -5.96 -6.82 7.23
C LEU A 106 -6.31 -5.46 7.83
N LEU A 107 -7.56 -5.00 7.67
CA LEU A 107 -8.02 -3.74 8.28
C LEU A 107 -8.00 -3.79 9.79
N ARG A 108 -8.43 -4.91 10.38
CA ARG A 108 -8.38 -5.07 11.84
C ARG A 108 -6.96 -5.05 12.38
N GLU A 109 -6.04 -5.72 11.69
CA GLU A 109 -4.62 -5.68 12.06
C GLU A 109 -4.03 -4.27 11.94
N ALA A 110 -4.33 -3.55 10.86
CA ALA A 110 -3.91 -2.16 10.67
C ALA A 110 -4.49 -1.25 11.76
N LEU A 111 -5.77 -1.43 12.12
CA LEU A 111 -6.44 -0.65 13.16
C LEU A 111 -5.73 -0.79 14.52
N VAL A 112 -5.34 -2.00 14.89
CA VAL A 112 -4.57 -2.25 16.12
C VAL A 112 -3.29 -1.42 16.13
N THR A 113 -2.53 -1.47 15.03
CA THR A 113 -1.26 -0.74 14.93
C THR A 113 -1.45 0.78 14.95
N TYR A 114 -2.39 1.31 14.18
CA TYR A 114 -2.68 2.75 14.18
C TYR A 114 -3.18 3.25 15.54
N THR A 115 -3.94 2.44 16.26
CA THR A 115 -4.39 2.76 17.61
C THR A 115 -3.22 2.81 18.59
N GLN A 116 -2.32 1.83 18.53
CA GLN A 116 -1.13 1.78 19.38
C GLN A 116 -0.15 2.93 19.12
N ILE A 117 -0.01 3.35 17.86
CA ILE A 117 0.85 4.49 17.49
C ILE A 117 0.18 5.82 17.81
N GLY A 118 -1.15 5.89 17.81
CA GLY A 118 -1.91 7.11 18.05
C GLY A 118 -2.09 7.95 16.78
N MET A 119 -2.65 7.39 15.73
CA MET A 119 -2.88 8.03 14.42
C MET A 119 -4.38 8.20 14.14
N PRO A 120 -5.05 9.23 14.71
CA PRO A 120 -6.52 9.33 14.66
C PRO A 120 -7.09 9.36 13.25
N ARG A 121 -6.46 10.05 12.30
CA ARG A 121 -6.93 10.08 10.92
C ARG A 121 -6.90 8.70 10.25
N HIS A 122 -5.84 7.93 10.47
CA HIS A 122 -5.70 6.58 9.93
C HIS A 122 -6.71 5.64 10.57
N ILE A 123 -6.98 5.80 11.87
CA ILE A 123 -8.03 5.05 12.57
C ILE A 123 -9.39 5.31 11.92
N GLU A 124 -9.75 6.57 11.67
CA GLU A 124 -11.02 6.94 11.00
C GLU A 124 -11.10 6.34 9.60
N MET A 125 -10.02 6.42 8.81
CA MET A 125 -9.96 5.83 7.47
C MET A 125 -10.22 4.33 7.49
N VAL A 126 -9.57 3.61 8.37
CA VAL A 126 -9.73 2.15 8.50
C VAL A 126 -11.14 1.80 8.98
N GLN A 127 -11.65 2.51 9.96
CA GLN A 127 -13.01 2.29 10.48
C GLN A 127 -14.08 2.52 9.40
N SER A 128 -13.88 3.50 8.52
CA SER A 128 -14.81 3.74 7.41
C SER A 128 -14.82 2.60 6.39
N LEU A 129 -13.68 1.94 6.18
CA LEU A 129 -13.56 0.79 5.29
C LEU A 129 -14.11 -0.52 5.92
N LEU A 130 -14.15 -0.60 7.24
CA LEU A 130 -14.72 -1.75 7.98
C LEU A 130 -16.25 -1.79 7.94
N LYS A 131 -16.88 -0.68 7.67
CA LYS A 131 -18.36 -0.58 7.51
C LYS A 131 -18.78 -1.10 6.14
#